data_2c9e241f9e0f6cf4ca85b9806808be38
#
_entry.id   2c9e241f9e0f6cf4ca85b9806808be38
#
_cell.length_a   1.000
_cell.length_b   1.000
_cell.length_c   1.000
_cell.angle_alpha   90.00
_cell.angle_beta   90.00
_cell.angle_gamma   90.00
#
_symmetry.space_group_name_H-M   'P 1'
#
loop_
_entity.id
_entity.type
_entity.pdbx_description
1 polymer ?
#
loop_
_entity_poly.entity_id
_entity_poly.type
_entity_poly.pdbx_seq_one_letter_code
_entity_poly.pdbx_strand_id
1 'polypeptide(L)'
;MTPELDQLKGSNQTELEKNGEHFEFKAPVTEAVSIGDTIVVGFGDGKIRFFKPEQKPHDIQAHSGVILCMVRSENFILTGGDDGRFLQISIDGDIEEIANFGSRWVDSVAAFKGAKVCSSDNVVYLWSKEKEKQSFN
;
A
#
# COMPACT_ATOMS: atom_id res chain seq x y z
N MET A 1 8.30 17.31 -13.98
CA MET A 1 8.81 16.62 -15.17
C MET A 1 9.37 15.26 -14.77
N THR A 2 9.09 14.25 -15.57
CA THR A 2 9.58 12.90 -15.30
C THR A 2 10.98 12.75 -15.91
N PRO A 3 12.00 12.40 -15.12
CA PRO A 3 13.33 12.20 -15.69
C PRO A 3 13.38 10.95 -16.57
N GLU A 4 14.19 11.01 -17.61
CA GLU A 4 14.44 9.85 -18.44
C GLU A 4 15.39 8.89 -17.71
N LEU A 5 15.27 7.59 -17.99
CA LEU A 5 16.15 6.62 -17.37
C LEU A 5 17.63 6.85 -17.71
N ASP A 6 17.91 7.28 -18.92
CA ASP A 6 19.27 7.58 -19.32
C ASP A 6 19.84 8.83 -18.63
N GLN A 7 19.00 9.78 -18.24
CA GLN A 7 19.43 10.92 -17.44
C GLN A 7 19.86 10.50 -16.03
N LEU A 8 19.23 9.44 -15.51
CA LEU A 8 19.56 8.94 -14.19
C LEU A 8 20.80 8.06 -14.19
N LYS A 9 21.00 7.34 -15.27
CA LYS A 9 22.06 6.31 -15.36
C LYS A 9 23.18 6.64 -16.33
N GLY A 10 23.10 7.78 -17.00
CA GLY A 10 24.05 8.14 -18.04
C GLY A 10 23.73 7.44 -19.34
N SER A 11 24.74 7.21 -20.17
CA SER A 11 24.54 6.69 -21.51
C SER A 11 24.51 5.17 -21.62
N ASN A 12 24.81 4.45 -20.52
CA ASN A 12 24.97 3.01 -20.55
C ASN A 12 23.71 2.29 -20.07
N GLN A 13 22.67 2.29 -20.91
CA GLN A 13 21.43 1.58 -20.57
C GLN A 13 21.45 0.17 -21.13
N THR A 14 20.88 -0.76 -20.36
CA THR A 14 20.62 -2.11 -20.86
C THR A 14 19.38 -2.08 -21.77
N GLU A 15 19.14 -3.16 -22.51
CA GLU A 15 17.94 -3.29 -23.31
C GLU A 15 16.67 -3.26 -22.46
N LEU A 16 16.74 -3.85 -21.27
CA LEU A 16 15.59 -3.83 -20.35
C LEU A 16 15.28 -2.43 -19.87
N GLU A 17 16.28 -1.64 -19.57
CA GLU A 17 16.10 -0.26 -19.15
C GLU A 17 15.45 0.58 -20.25
N LYS A 18 15.87 0.36 -21.51
CA LYS A 18 15.33 1.08 -22.65
C LYS A 18 13.85 0.79 -22.89
N ASN A 19 13.41 -0.41 -22.55
CA ASN A 19 12.04 -0.85 -22.76
C ASN A 19 11.14 -0.57 -21.56
N GLY A 20 11.70 -0.09 -20.44
CA GLY A 20 10.94 0.23 -19.25
C GLY A 20 10.18 1.54 -19.39
N GLU A 21 9.07 1.63 -18.70
CA GLU A 21 8.34 2.87 -18.51
C GLU A 21 8.62 3.40 -17.12
N HIS A 22 8.53 4.72 -16.97
CA HIS A 22 8.69 5.31 -15.66
C HIS A 22 7.65 6.40 -15.44
N PHE A 23 7.27 6.56 -14.18
CA PHE A 23 6.31 7.55 -13.76
C PHE A 23 6.89 8.30 -12.57
N GLU A 24 6.81 9.60 -12.58
CA GLU A 24 7.30 10.43 -11.47
C GLU A 24 6.13 11.05 -10.72
N PHE A 25 6.17 10.93 -9.41
CA PHE A 25 5.16 11.51 -8.53
C PHE A 25 5.84 12.42 -7.51
N LYS A 26 5.09 13.34 -6.94
CA LYS A 26 5.65 14.29 -5.97
C LYS A 26 5.91 13.66 -4.60
N ALA A 27 5.22 12.58 -4.28
CA ALA A 27 5.37 11.91 -2.99
C ALA A 27 6.28 10.70 -3.14
N PRO A 28 7.04 10.34 -2.11
CA PRO A 28 7.86 9.14 -2.16
C PRO A 28 7.01 7.88 -2.12
N VAL A 29 7.52 6.84 -2.76
CA VAL A 29 6.93 5.49 -2.68
C VAL A 29 7.33 4.89 -1.34
N THR A 30 6.37 4.35 -0.62
CA THR A 30 6.64 3.71 0.68
C THR A 30 6.52 2.20 0.64
N GLU A 31 5.59 1.68 -0.16
CA GLU A 31 5.35 0.24 -0.25
C GLU A 31 4.81 -0.12 -1.62
N ALA A 32 4.99 -1.38 -2.02
CA ALA A 32 4.40 -1.90 -3.25
C ALA A 32 4.09 -3.38 -3.08
N VAL A 33 2.96 -3.81 -3.63
CA VAL A 33 2.57 -5.22 -3.67
C VAL A 33 1.94 -5.51 -5.02
N SER A 34 1.88 -6.78 -5.39
CA SER A 34 1.16 -7.19 -6.59
C SER A 34 -0.05 -8.02 -6.20
N ILE A 35 -1.12 -7.86 -6.95
CA ILE A 35 -2.33 -8.64 -6.76
C ILE A 35 -2.97 -8.88 -8.13
N GLY A 36 -3.08 -10.16 -8.52
CA GLY A 36 -3.51 -10.49 -9.87
C GLY A 36 -2.55 -9.91 -10.90
N ASP A 37 -3.07 -9.14 -11.83
CA ASP A 37 -2.29 -8.47 -12.87
C ASP A 37 -2.01 -7.00 -12.54
N THR A 38 -2.20 -6.60 -11.30
CA THR A 38 -2.10 -5.22 -10.87
C THR A 38 -0.96 -5.05 -9.90
N ILE A 39 -0.17 -4.00 -10.07
CA ILE A 39 0.80 -3.56 -9.08
C ILE A 39 0.16 -2.41 -8.30
N VAL A 40 0.20 -2.51 -7.00
CA VAL A 40 -0.41 -1.53 -6.10
C VAL A 40 0.69 -0.86 -5.31
N VAL A 41 0.76 0.44 -5.39
CA VAL A 41 1.87 1.22 -4.81
C VAL A 41 1.31 2.23 -3.83
N GLY A 42 1.87 2.25 -2.62
CA GLY A 42 1.52 3.21 -1.58
C GLY A 42 2.54 4.32 -1.49
N PHE A 43 2.09 5.51 -1.15
CA PHE A 43 2.90 6.72 -1.19
C PHE A 43 2.86 7.47 0.14
N GLY A 44 3.85 8.35 0.30
CA GLY A 44 3.97 9.17 1.50
C GLY A 44 2.90 10.23 1.65
N ASP A 45 2.12 10.50 0.62
CA ASP A 45 0.98 11.42 0.69
C ASP A 45 -0.35 10.71 1.00
N GLY A 46 -0.28 9.41 1.30
CA GLY A 46 -1.46 8.61 1.63
C GLY A 46 -2.22 8.08 0.43
N LYS A 47 -1.76 8.37 -0.76
CA LYS A 47 -2.41 7.84 -1.97
C LYS A 47 -1.91 6.45 -2.29
N ILE A 48 -2.80 5.68 -2.89
CA ILE A 48 -2.50 4.38 -3.46
C ILE A 48 -2.76 4.48 -4.95
N ARG A 49 -1.80 4.00 -5.74
CA ARG A 49 -1.92 3.99 -7.19
C ARG A 49 -1.87 2.57 -7.71
N PHE A 50 -2.73 2.31 -8.68
CA PHE A 50 -2.91 0.99 -9.27
C PHE A 50 -2.36 1.01 -10.69
N PHE A 51 -1.41 0.13 -10.97
CA PHE A 51 -0.73 0.04 -12.25
C PHE A 51 -1.06 -1.28 -12.91
N LYS A 52 -1.63 -1.21 -14.12
CA LYS A 52 -1.88 -2.38 -14.97
C LYS A 52 -1.18 -2.19 -16.29
N PRO A 53 -0.74 -3.29 -16.96
CA PRO A 53 -0.12 -3.16 -18.27
C PRO A 53 -1.01 -2.37 -19.23
N GLU A 54 -0.40 -1.49 -19.99
CA GLU A 54 -1.03 -0.74 -21.08
C GLU A 54 -2.20 0.14 -20.64
N GLN A 55 -2.30 0.45 -19.37
CA GLN A 55 -3.32 1.34 -18.83
C GLN A 55 -2.67 2.47 -18.06
N LYS A 56 -3.34 3.61 -18.02
CA LYS A 56 -2.91 4.69 -17.15
C LYS A 56 -3.15 4.29 -15.71
N PRO A 57 -2.21 4.59 -14.80
CA PRO A 57 -2.47 4.33 -13.39
C PRO A 57 -3.63 5.18 -12.89
N HIS A 58 -4.41 4.62 -11.97
CA HIS A 58 -5.42 5.40 -11.28
C HIS A 58 -5.11 5.41 -9.79
N ASP A 59 -5.62 6.40 -9.09
CA ASP A 59 -5.29 6.57 -7.69
C ASP A 59 -6.52 6.74 -6.82
N ILE A 60 -6.32 6.47 -5.54
CA ILE A 60 -7.30 6.75 -4.49
C ILE A 60 -6.57 7.42 -3.33
N GLN A 61 -7.27 8.28 -2.60
CA GLN A 61 -6.75 8.85 -1.36
C GLN A 61 -7.17 7.92 -0.22
N ALA A 62 -6.25 7.05 0.21
CA ALA A 62 -6.54 6.03 1.22
C ALA A 62 -6.34 6.56 2.63
N HIS A 63 -5.19 7.15 2.88
CA HIS A 63 -4.83 7.69 4.19
C HIS A 63 -4.67 9.20 4.12
N SER A 64 -4.82 9.86 5.26
CA SER A 64 -4.58 11.31 5.34
C SER A 64 -3.13 11.64 5.66
N GLY A 65 -2.29 10.63 5.85
CA GLY A 65 -0.87 10.78 6.11
C GLY A 65 -0.09 9.71 5.37
N VAL A 66 1.10 9.40 5.86
CA VAL A 66 2.01 8.46 5.21
C VAL A 66 1.50 7.02 5.33
N ILE A 67 1.53 6.28 4.24
CA ILE A 67 1.28 4.84 4.28
C ILE A 67 2.55 4.18 4.80
N LEU A 68 2.45 3.54 5.96
CA LEU A 68 3.60 2.96 6.63
C LEU A 68 3.82 1.49 6.28
N CYS A 69 2.74 0.78 5.95
CA CYS A 69 2.81 -0.64 5.68
C CYS A 69 1.66 -1.08 4.78
N MET A 70 1.90 -2.17 4.06
CA MET A 70 0.93 -2.70 3.11
C MET A 70 1.21 -4.17 2.88
N VAL A 71 0.18 -5.00 2.88
CA VAL A 71 0.29 -6.41 2.52
C VAL A 71 -0.89 -6.81 1.64
N ARG A 72 -0.67 -7.82 0.83
CA ARG A 72 -1.72 -8.42 0.03
C ARG A 72 -2.32 -9.61 0.78
N SER A 73 -3.63 -9.80 0.64
CA SER A 73 -4.31 -11.01 1.11
C SER A 73 -5.41 -11.37 0.12
N GLU A 74 -5.36 -12.57 -0.41
CA GLU A 74 -6.37 -13.05 -1.37
C GLU A 74 -6.61 -12.02 -2.49
N ASN A 75 -7.72 -11.30 -2.43
CA ASN A 75 -8.11 -10.31 -3.44
C ASN A 75 -8.23 -8.89 -2.89
N PHE A 76 -7.58 -8.62 -1.77
CA PHE A 76 -7.58 -7.28 -1.17
C PHE A 76 -6.20 -6.96 -0.58
N ILE A 77 -6.07 -5.71 -0.17
CA ILE A 77 -4.84 -5.19 0.41
C ILE A 77 -5.17 -4.64 1.79
N LEU A 78 -4.28 -4.86 2.75
CA LEU A 78 -4.35 -4.23 4.06
C LEU A 78 -3.28 -3.14 4.12
N THR A 79 -3.64 -1.98 4.65
CA THR A 79 -2.70 -0.87 4.81
C THR A 79 -2.79 -0.29 6.20
N GLY A 80 -1.66 0.23 6.66
CA GLY A 80 -1.58 1.00 7.88
C GLY A 80 -0.89 2.32 7.62
N GLY A 81 -1.26 3.34 8.37
CA GLY A 81 -0.72 4.68 8.18
C GLY A 81 -0.45 5.40 9.48
N ASP A 82 0.26 6.52 9.37
CA ASP A 82 0.52 7.38 10.53
C ASP A 82 -0.71 8.18 10.93
N ASP A 83 -1.78 8.09 10.15
CA ASP A 83 -3.08 8.65 10.51
C ASP A 83 -3.88 7.75 11.47
N GLY A 84 -3.29 6.63 11.89
CA GLY A 84 -3.91 5.73 12.85
C GLY A 84 -4.94 4.79 12.27
N ARG A 85 -5.08 4.75 10.95
CA ARG A 85 -6.11 3.93 10.32
C ARG A 85 -5.56 2.61 9.82
N PHE A 86 -6.35 1.56 10.01
CA PHE A 86 -6.10 0.23 9.47
C PHE A 86 -7.19 -0.04 8.44
N LEU A 87 -6.80 -0.16 7.18
CA LEU A 87 -7.73 -0.21 6.06
C LEU A 87 -7.63 -1.52 5.29
N GLN A 88 -8.76 -1.95 4.76
CA GLN A 88 -8.83 -2.99 3.75
C GLN A 88 -9.28 -2.35 2.44
N ILE A 89 -8.55 -2.63 1.38
CA ILE A 89 -8.79 -1.99 0.09
C ILE A 89 -8.92 -3.07 -0.97
N SER A 90 -10.02 -3.03 -1.73
CA SER A 90 -10.23 -3.97 -2.81
C SER A 90 -9.38 -3.62 -4.02
N ILE A 91 -9.24 -4.56 -4.95
CA ILE A 91 -8.50 -4.32 -6.19
C ILE A 91 -9.18 -3.21 -7.03
N ASP A 92 -10.45 -2.97 -6.80
CA ASP A 92 -11.20 -1.91 -7.48
C ASP A 92 -11.07 -0.56 -6.78
N GLY A 93 -10.40 -0.50 -5.66
CA GLY A 93 -10.18 0.74 -4.94
C GLY A 93 -11.20 1.05 -3.86
N ASP A 94 -12.07 0.12 -3.51
CA ASP A 94 -13.03 0.32 -2.44
C ASP A 94 -12.35 0.20 -1.08
N ILE A 95 -12.57 1.18 -0.21
CA ILE A 95 -11.91 1.29 1.09
C ILE A 95 -12.89 0.91 2.19
N GLU A 96 -12.46 0.01 3.07
CA GLU A 96 -13.19 -0.32 4.29
C GLU A 96 -12.25 -0.04 5.47
N GLU A 97 -12.69 0.77 6.41
CA GLU A 97 -11.91 1.05 7.61
C GLU A 97 -12.15 -0.05 8.64
N ILE A 98 -11.10 -0.79 8.98
CA ILE A 98 -11.19 -1.85 9.99
C ILE A 98 -11.05 -1.25 11.38
N ALA A 99 -10.13 -0.29 11.56
CA ALA A 99 -9.89 0.34 12.85
C ALA A 99 -9.29 1.72 12.68
N ASN A 100 -9.46 2.54 13.69
CA ASN A 100 -8.87 3.88 13.75
C ASN A 100 -8.38 4.12 15.17
N PHE A 101 -7.08 4.29 15.31
CA PHE A 101 -6.41 4.46 16.62
C PHE A 101 -6.05 5.92 16.90
N GLY A 102 -6.61 6.83 16.13
CA GLY A 102 -6.37 8.25 16.32
C GLY A 102 -4.95 8.65 15.94
N SER A 103 -4.22 9.23 16.87
CA SER A 103 -2.85 9.69 16.61
C SER A 103 -1.81 8.58 16.70
N ARG A 104 -2.19 7.37 17.05
CA ARG A 104 -1.25 6.24 17.12
C ARG A 104 -1.08 5.62 15.75
N TRP A 105 0.15 5.41 15.37
CA TRP A 105 0.48 4.86 14.05
C TRP A 105 0.11 3.39 13.96
N VAL A 106 -0.36 2.98 12.79
CA VAL A 106 -0.47 1.57 12.42
C VAL A 106 0.73 1.27 11.55
N ASP A 107 1.73 0.64 12.12
CA ASP A 107 3.03 0.48 11.47
C ASP A 107 3.36 -0.95 11.06
N SER A 108 2.50 -1.92 11.36
CA SER A 108 2.64 -3.29 10.87
C SER A 108 1.28 -3.89 10.59
N VAL A 109 1.18 -4.60 9.48
CA VAL A 109 -0.05 -5.30 9.11
C VAL A 109 0.30 -6.68 8.58
N ALA A 110 -0.60 -7.62 8.75
CA ALA A 110 -0.44 -8.97 8.22
C ALA A 110 -1.82 -9.60 8.00
N ALA A 111 -1.85 -10.62 7.16
CA ALA A 111 -3.06 -11.36 6.90
C ALA A 111 -2.73 -12.83 6.67
N PHE A 112 -3.62 -13.70 7.11
CA PHE A 112 -3.46 -15.13 6.92
C PHE A 112 -4.81 -15.83 7.04
N LYS A 113 -5.26 -16.47 5.94
CA LYS A 113 -6.46 -17.33 5.92
C LYS A 113 -7.67 -16.75 6.66
N GLY A 114 -8.05 -15.54 6.29
CA GLY A 114 -9.21 -14.88 6.87
C GLY A 114 -8.96 -14.15 8.18
N ALA A 115 -7.74 -14.18 8.69
CA ALA A 115 -7.35 -13.37 9.83
C ALA A 115 -6.62 -12.14 9.35
N LYS A 116 -6.81 -11.03 10.04
CA LYS A 116 -6.18 -9.74 9.76
C LYS A 116 -5.58 -9.22 11.05
N VAL A 117 -4.37 -8.70 10.95
CA VAL A 117 -3.62 -8.27 12.12
C VAL A 117 -3.01 -6.90 11.84
N CYS A 118 -3.05 -6.03 12.82
CA CYS A 118 -2.24 -4.82 12.79
C CYS A 118 -1.63 -4.59 14.17
N SER A 119 -0.63 -3.72 14.21
CA SER A 119 -0.05 -3.27 15.46
C SER A 119 -0.20 -1.77 15.60
N SER A 120 -0.37 -1.32 16.83
CA SER A 120 -0.35 0.09 17.17
C SER A 120 0.33 0.20 18.52
N ASP A 121 1.39 0.97 18.61
CA ASP A 121 2.30 0.99 19.75
C ASP A 121 2.82 -0.42 20.03
N ASN A 122 2.63 -0.91 21.24
CA ASN A 122 3.06 -2.25 21.63
C ASN A 122 1.91 -3.24 21.75
N VAL A 123 0.79 -2.98 21.04
CA VAL A 123 -0.40 -3.82 21.07
C VAL A 123 -0.61 -4.43 19.69
N VAL A 124 -0.93 -5.71 19.66
CA VAL A 124 -1.30 -6.44 18.47
C VAL A 124 -2.81 -6.64 18.47
N TYR A 125 -3.46 -6.29 17.39
CA TYR A 125 -4.91 -6.43 17.23
C TYR A 125 -5.18 -7.46 16.15
N LEU A 126 -6.07 -8.42 16.46
CA LEU A 126 -6.40 -9.53 15.57
C LEU A 126 -7.91 -9.55 15.28
N TRP A 127 -8.25 -9.66 14.02
CA TRP A 127 -9.63 -9.90 13.55
C TRP A 127 -9.65 -11.22 12.81
N SER A 128 -10.65 -12.06 13.09
CA SER A 128 -10.84 -13.31 12.37
C SER A 128 -12.30 -13.46 11.95
N LYS A 129 -12.54 -14.41 11.05
CA LYS A 129 -13.89 -14.64 10.54
C LYS A 129 -14.89 -15.02 11.64
N GLU A 130 -14.42 -15.70 12.68
CA GLU A 130 -15.29 -16.25 13.70
C GLU A 130 -15.35 -15.40 14.96
N LYS A 131 -14.51 -14.40 15.06
CA LYS A 131 -14.41 -13.57 16.27
C LYS A 131 -14.22 -12.14 15.88
N GLU A 132 -14.74 -11.28 16.74
CA GLU A 132 -14.45 -9.87 16.64
C GLU A 132 -13.02 -9.60 17.10
N LYS A 133 -12.65 -8.34 17.14
CA LYS A 133 -11.31 -7.91 17.50
C LYS A 133 -10.86 -8.48 18.86
N GLN A 134 -9.65 -8.98 18.88
CA GLN A 134 -8.94 -9.36 20.11
C GLN A 134 -7.65 -8.55 20.17
N SER A 135 -7.21 -8.16 21.36
CA SER A 135 -5.97 -7.42 21.51
C SER A 135 -5.00 -8.16 22.44
N PHE A 136 -3.72 -8.10 22.12
CA PHE A 136 -2.65 -8.75 22.87
C PHE A 136 -1.51 -7.76 23.07
N ASN A 137 -1.00 -7.73 24.27
CA ASN A 137 0.15 -6.90 24.61
C ASN A 137 1.44 -7.70 24.50
#